data_e2010a19d0c3ae4b01ccf08e3af86861
#
_entry.id   e2010a19d0c3ae4b01ccf08e3af86861
#
_cell.length_a   1.000
_cell.length_b   1.000
_cell.length_c   1.000
_cell.angle_alpha   90.00
_cell.angle_beta   90.00
_cell.angle_gamma   90.00
#
_symmetry.space_group_name_H-M   'P 1'
#
loop_
_entity.id
_entity.type
_entity.pdbx_description
1 polymer ?
#
loop_
_entity_poly.entity_id
_entity_poly.type
_entity_poly.pdbx_seq_one_letter_code
_entity_poly.pdbx_strand_id
1 'polypeptide(L)'
;MTGLVEIKRGKTLLFAGVAVLGLFLVQVFAGKVGGLVANLFTYEQFDFYNLYAWISIHHFIQMIVALILLAALSKLLKADFGFSLGDRKKGTKYLAVFLGVFAIFTLITHVLMYIYNQLPAYDFPLNSGNIMGTLGFQLFLSGTSEEILFRALPVTVLIYVFGRSVK
;
A
#
# COMPACT_ATOMS: atom_id res chain seq x y z
N MET A 1 -2.08 -37.48 -12.05
CA MET A 1 -1.29 -37.79 -10.85
C MET A 1 -0.35 -36.64 -10.60
N THR A 2 -0.77 -35.69 -9.79
CA THR A 2 0.03 -34.51 -9.41
C THR A 2 0.91 -34.93 -8.24
N GLY A 3 2.20 -35.13 -8.51
CA GLY A 3 3.20 -35.33 -7.45
C GLY A 3 3.28 -34.08 -6.57
N LEU A 4 2.56 -34.09 -5.46
CA LEU A 4 2.77 -33.17 -4.37
C LEU A 4 4.19 -33.36 -3.85
N VAL A 5 5.07 -32.45 -4.16
CA VAL A 5 6.40 -32.38 -3.56
C VAL A 5 6.18 -32.12 -2.07
N GLU A 6 6.33 -33.15 -1.25
CA GLU A 6 6.40 -33.02 0.21
C GLU A 6 7.64 -32.20 0.57
N ILE A 7 7.48 -30.87 0.60
CA ILE A 7 8.52 -29.99 1.13
C ILE A 7 8.60 -30.27 2.63
N LYS A 8 9.71 -30.85 3.08
CA LYS A 8 9.95 -31.09 4.51
C LYS A 8 9.68 -29.81 5.30
N ARG A 9 8.82 -29.88 6.31
CA ARG A 9 8.29 -28.75 7.11
C ARG A 9 9.36 -27.73 7.53
N GLY A 10 10.58 -28.19 7.84
CA GLY A 10 11.69 -27.28 8.19
C GLY A 10 12.19 -26.42 7.03
N LYS A 11 12.21 -26.94 5.80
CA LYS A 11 12.59 -26.14 4.62
C LYS A 11 11.54 -25.06 4.31
N THR A 12 10.26 -25.39 4.47
CA THR A 12 9.17 -24.42 4.26
C THR A 12 9.25 -23.26 5.25
N LEU A 13 9.55 -23.52 6.51
CA LEU A 13 9.73 -22.48 7.54
C LEU A 13 10.94 -21.59 7.26
N LEU A 14 12.05 -22.17 6.82
CA LEU A 14 13.23 -21.41 6.43
C LEU A 14 12.92 -20.49 5.23
N PHE A 15 12.30 -21.02 4.18
CA PHE A 15 11.91 -20.21 3.00
C PHE A 15 10.90 -19.11 3.38
N ALA A 16 9.95 -19.38 4.26
CA ALA A 16 9.02 -18.38 4.75
C ALA A 16 9.76 -17.26 5.53
N GLY A 17 10.70 -17.62 6.40
CA GLY A 17 11.52 -16.63 7.11
C GLY A 17 12.35 -15.76 6.18
N VAL A 18 13.01 -16.36 5.19
CA VAL A 18 13.77 -15.63 4.17
C VAL A 18 12.87 -14.73 3.33
N ALA A 19 11.67 -15.21 2.96
CA ALA A 19 10.71 -14.40 2.21
C ALA A 19 10.23 -13.19 3.01
N VAL A 20 9.88 -13.37 4.29
CA VAL A 20 9.45 -12.27 5.17
C VAL A 20 10.58 -11.24 5.35
N LEU A 21 11.80 -11.71 5.60
CA LEU A 21 12.96 -10.82 5.70
C LEU A 21 13.21 -10.07 4.38
N GLY A 22 13.12 -10.76 3.24
CA GLY A 22 13.26 -10.16 1.92
C GLY A 22 12.20 -9.08 1.67
N LEU A 23 10.94 -9.34 2.02
CA LEU A 23 9.85 -8.37 1.91
C LEU A 23 10.09 -7.14 2.77
N PHE A 24 10.56 -7.32 4.00
CA PHE A 24 10.95 -6.21 4.87
C PHE A 24 12.09 -5.37 4.28
N LEU A 25 13.12 -6.02 3.76
CA LEU A 25 14.25 -5.33 3.13
C LEU A 25 13.83 -4.55 1.87
N VAL A 26 12.94 -5.11 1.07
CA VAL A 26 12.36 -4.43 -0.11
C VAL A 26 11.63 -3.16 0.31
N GLN A 27 10.84 -3.24 1.37
CA GLN A 27 10.12 -2.08 1.87
C GLN A 27 11.05 -0.98 2.38
N VAL A 28 12.04 -1.35 3.19
CA VAL A 28 13.05 -0.40 3.69
C VAL A 28 13.81 0.23 2.51
N PHE A 29 14.19 -0.56 1.53
CA PHE A 29 14.88 -0.08 0.34
C PHE A 29 14.02 0.88 -0.48
N ALA A 30 12.79 0.50 -0.81
CA ALA A 30 11.88 1.33 -1.59
C ALA A 30 11.57 2.66 -0.86
N GLY A 31 11.36 2.62 0.46
CA GLY A 31 11.17 3.81 1.28
C GLY A 31 12.39 4.72 1.29
N LYS A 32 13.61 4.15 1.43
CA LYS A 32 14.85 4.95 1.37
C LYS A 32 15.06 5.60 0.02
N VAL A 33 14.84 4.89 -1.08
CA VAL A 33 14.95 5.45 -2.44
C VAL A 33 13.91 6.57 -2.63
N GLY A 34 12.66 6.35 -2.19
CA GLY A 34 11.61 7.37 -2.22
C GLY A 34 12.01 8.63 -1.45
N GLY A 35 12.52 8.48 -0.24
CA GLY A 35 12.99 9.62 0.59
C GLY A 35 14.18 10.34 -0.01
N LEU A 36 15.16 9.62 -0.55
CA LEU A 36 16.31 10.23 -1.22
C LEU A 36 15.89 11.09 -2.41
N VAL A 37 14.99 10.58 -3.27
CA VAL A 37 14.50 11.35 -4.42
C VAL A 37 13.64 12.52 -3.96
N ALA A 38 12.74 12.33 -2.99
CA ALA A 38 11.92 13.41 -2.47
C ALA A 38 12.77 14.55 -1.88
N ASN A 39 13.89 14.24 -1.23
CA ASN A 39 14.79 15.25 -0.66
C ASN A 39 15.61 16.03 -1.69
N LEU A 40 15.54 15.70 -2.98
CA LEU A 40 16.21 16.46 -4.04
C LEU A 40 15.45 17.74 -4.41
N PHE A 41 14.21 17.89 -3.95
CA PHE A 41 13.34 19.00 -4.32
C PHE A 41 13.00 19.87 -3.12
N THR A 42 12.69 21.14 -3.38
CA THR A 42 12.16 22.08 -2.39
C THR A 42 10.70 22.32 -2.67
N TYR A 43 9.87 22.32 -1.63
CA TYR A 43 8.40 22.36 -1.75
C TYR A 43 7.77 23.61 -1.17
N GLU A 44 8.54 24.47 -0.50
CA GLU A 44 8.07 25.63 0.27
C GLU A 44 7.21 26.61 -0.55
N GLN A 45 7.43 26.66 -1.87
CA GLN A 45 6.69 27.58 -2.74
C GLN A 45 5.21 27.23 -2.92
N PHE A 46 4.85 25.94 -2.81
CA PHE A 46 3.48 25.44 -3.06
C PHE A 46 2.94 24.52 -1.96
N ASP A 47 3.79 24.03 -1.09
CA ASP A 47 3.44 23.21 0.08
C ASP A 47 4.23 23.68 1.31
N PHE A 48 3.98 24.94 1.70
CA PHE A 48 4.68 25.59 2.81
C PHE A 48 4.63 24.80 4.12
N TYR A 49 3.52 24.08 4.35
CA TYR A 49 3.33 23.29 5.56
C TYR A 49 3.81 21.85 5.44
N ASN A 50 4.40 21.48 4.29
CA ASN A 50 4.89 20.12 4.01
C ASN A 50 3.84 19.03 4.24
N LEU A 51 2.62 19.24 3.76
CA LEU A 51 1.46 18.38 4.00
C LEU A 51 1.37 17.22 3.00
N TYR A 52 1.73 17.46 1.74
CA TYR A 52 1.45 16.50 0.67
C TYR A 52 2.56 16.36 -0.38
N ALA A 53 3.34 17.40 -0.67
CA ALA A 53 4.23 17.36 -1.83
C ALA A 53 5.40 16.41 -1.64
N TRP A 54 6.14 16.52 -0.53
CA TRP A 54 7.25 15.62 -0.22
C TRP A 54 6.78 14.17 -0.14
N ILE A 55 5.71 13.92 0.61
CA ILE A 55 5.19 12.57 0.81
C ILE A 55 4.61 11.98 -0.48
N SER A 56 4.05 12.82 -1.37
CA SER A 56 3.57 12.40 -2.70
C SER A 56 4.71 11.89 -3.57
N ILE A 57 5.81 12.62 -3.65
CA ILE A 57 7.00 12.19 -4.41
C ILE A 57 7.60 10.94 -3.78
N HIS A 58 7.72 10.90 -2.45
CA HIS A 58 8.20 9.73 -1.73
C HIS A 58 7.40 8.46 -2.09
N HIS A 59 6.07 8.50 -1.94
CA HIS A 59 5.20 7.36 -2.24
C HIS A 59 5.17 7.02 -3.73
N PHE A 60 5.23 8.02 -4.62
CA PHE A 60 5.28 7.78 -6.05
C PHE A 60 6.55 7.02 -6.47
N ILE A 61 7.71 7.42 -5.99
CA ILE A 61 8.96 6.73 -6.26
C ILE A 61 8.99 5.35 -5.61
N GLN A 62 8.51 5.23 -4.37
CA GLN A 62 8.36 3.96 -3.67
C GLN A 62 7.49 2.98 -4.47
N MET A 63 6.37 3.46 -5.01
CA MET A 63 5.49 2.69 -5.88
C MET A 63 6.19 2.23 -7.16
N ILE A 64 6.95 3.10 -7.83
CA ILE A 64 7.71 2.73 -9.03
C ILE A 64 8.73 1.63 -8.73
N VAL A 65 9.50 1.77 -7.65
CA VAL A 65 10.47 0.75 -7.21
C VAL A 65 9.76 -0.58 -6.95
N ALA A 66 8.62 -0.54 -6.24
CA ALA A 66 7.84 -1.74 -5.95
C ALA A 66 7.30 -2.40 -7.23
N LEU A 67 6.78 -1.62 -8.18
CA LEU A 67 6.30 -2.15 -9.48
C LEU A 67 7.42 -2.79 -10.29
N ILE A 68 8.61 -2.20 -10.32
CA ILE A 68 9.77 -2.79 -11.00
C ILE A 68 10.15 -4.13 -10.36
N LEU A 69 10.20 -4.18 -9.03
CA LEU A 69 10.50 -5.42 -8.30
C LEU A 69 9.41 -6.49 -8.53
N LEU A 70 8.15 -6.10 -8.51
CA LEU A 70 7.03 -6.98 -8.83
C LEU A 70 7.12 -7.55 -10.24
N ALA A 71 7.39 -6.70 -11.22
CA ALA A 71 7.55 -7.14 -12.61
C ALA A 71 8.73 -8.11 -12.76
N ALA A 72 9.84 -7.84 -12.09
CA ALA A 72 11.00 -8.73 -12.07
C ALA A 72 10.66 -10.07 -11.41
N LEU A 73 10.02 -10.06 -10.24
CA LEU A 73 9.61 -11.26 -9.53
C LEU A 73 8.56 -12.07 -10.31
N SER A 74 7.58 -11.40 -10.91
CA SER A 74 6.57 -12.06 -11.77
C SER A 74 7.23 -12.84 -12.91
N LYS A 75 8.22 -12.24 -13.55
CA LYS A 75 8.97 -12.86 -14.64
C LYS A 75 9.85 -14.02 -14.16
N LEU A 76 10.55 -13.84 -13.03
CA LEU A 76 11.44 -14.86 -12.46
C LEU A 76 10.68 -16.06 -11.90
N LEU A 77 9.60 -15.81 -11.17
CA LEU A 77 8.81 -16.84 -10.49
C LEU A 77 7.72 -17.43 -11.38
N LYS A 78 7.48 -16.82 -12.57
CA LYS A 78 6.36 -17.15 -13.46
C LYS A 78 5.02 -17.16 -12.70
N ALA A 79 4.87 -16.20 -11.79
CA ALA A 79 3.70 -16.06 -10.92
C ALA A 79 2.88 -14.83 -11.34
N ASP A 80 1.55 -14.98 -11.29
CA ASP A 80 0.63 -13.85 -11.46
C ASP A 80 0.46 -13.13 -10.11
N PHE A 81 0.77 -11.83 -10.08
CA PHE A 81 0.63 -10.98 -8.90
C PHE A 81 -0.76 -10.33 -8.77
N GLY A 82 -1.76 -10.89 -9.46
CA GLY A 82 -3.16 -10.50 -9.28
C GLY A 82 -3.50 -9.11 -9.83
N PHE A 83 -2.76 -8.60 -10.80
CA PHE A 83 -3.10 -7.34 -11.50
C PHE A 83 -4.28 -7.47 -12.47
N SER A 84 -4.90 -8.64 -12.56
CA SER A 84 -6.14 -8.80 -13.32
C SER A 84 -7.29 -8.08 -12.61
N LEU A 85 -8.17 -7.44 -13.37
CA LEU A 85 -9.33 -6.73 -12.82
C LEU A 85 -10.36 -7.66 -12.14
N GLY A 86 -10.16 -8.97 -12.16
CA GLY A 86 -11.01 -9.95 -11.52
C GLY A 86 -12.50 -9.84 -11.91
N ASP A 87 -13.38 -10.24 -11.01
CA ASP A 87 -14.83 -10.09 -11.16
C ASP A 87 -15.27 -8.68 -10.73
N ARG A 88 -15.39 -7.77 -11.70
CA ARG A 88 -15.79 -6.38 -11.47
C ARG A 88 -17.10 -6.25 -10.72
N LYS A 89 -18.09 -7.12 -11.01
CA LYS A 89 -19.42 -7.05 -10.37
C LYS A 89 -19.34 -7.36 -8.88
N LYS A 90 -18.58 -8.39 -8.51
CA LYS A 90 -18.32 -8.70 -7.11
C LYS A 90 -17.47 -7.62 -6.44
N GLY A 91 -16.42 -7.16 -7.11
CA GLY A 91 -15.55 -6.10 -6.61
C GLY A 91 -16.31 -4.82 -6.29
N THR A 92 -17.19 -4.36 -7.20
CA THR A 92 -18.03 -3.17 -6.98
C THR A 92 -18.98 -3.35 -5.80
N LYS A 93 -19.57 -4.55 -5.64
CA LYS A 93 -20.44 -4.83 -4.49
C LYS A 93 -19.67 -4.73 -3.16
N TYR A 94 -18.51 -5.35 -3.06
CA TYR A 94 -17.69 -5.28 -1.85
C TYR A 94 -17.19 -3.87 -1.57
N LEU A 95 -16.80 -3.12 -2.60
CA LEU A 95 -16.41 -1.72 -2.48
C LEU A 95 -17.57 -0.88 -1.94
N ALA A 96 -18.79 -1.03 -2.48
CA ALA A 96 -19.95 -0.29 -1.99
C ALA A 96 -20.28 -0.60 -0.52
N VAL A 97 -20.22 -1.87 -0.12
CA VAL A 97 -20.41 -2.28 1.28
C VAL A 97 -19.33 -1.67 2.17
N PHE A 98 -18.05 -1.77 1.75
CA PHE A 98 -16.93 -1.20 2.50
C PHE A 98 -17.07 0.32 2.68
N LEU A 99 -17.38 1.04 1.60
CA LEU A 99 -17.58 2.50 1.65
C LEU A 99 -18.74 2.88 2.57
N GLY A 100 -19.86 2.13 2.55
CA GLY A 100 -20.98 2.35 3.43
C GLY A 100 -20.62 2.15 4.91
N VAL A 101 -19.99 1.04 5.24
CA VAL A 101 -19.52 0.76 6.61
C VAL A 101 -18.51 1.81 7.08
N PHE A 102 -17.55 2.16 6.22
CA PHE A 102 -16.53 3.17 6.55
C PHE A 102 -17.13 4.55 6.77
N ALA A 103 -18.09 4.97 5.94
CA ALA A 103 -18.80 6.24 6.09
C ALA A 103 -19.55 6.31 7.41
N ILE A 104 -20.28 5.24 7.78
CA ILE A 104 -20.99 5.16 9.06
C ILE A 104 -20.01 5.23 10.24
N PHE A 105 -18.93 4.45 10.19
CA PHE A 105 -17.88 4.45 11.21
C PHE A 105 -17.27 5.84 11.38
N THR A 106 -16.91 6.48 10.27
CA THR A 106 -16.32 7.84 10.27
C THR A 106 -17.30 8.86 10.88
N LEU A 107 -18.57 8.80 10.50
CA LEU A 107 -19.59 9.68 11.05
C LEU A 107 -19.73 9.51 12.58
N ILE A 108 -19.87 8.27 13.05
CA ILE A 108 -19.95 7.96 14.48
C ILE A 108 -18.74 8.48 15.23
N THR A 109 -17.53 8.20 14.71
CA THR A 109 -16.28 8.64 15.32
C THR A 109 -16.20 10.17 15.44
N HIS A 110 -16.58 10.91 14.39
CA HIS A 110 -16.58 12.38 14.43
C HIS A 110 -17.62 12.95 15.37
N VAL A 111 -18.81 12.36 15.45
CA VAL A 111 -19.84 12.74 16.43
C VAL A 111 -19.33 12.54 17.86
N LEU A 112 -18.70 11.41 18.14
CA LEU A 112 -18.11 11.16 19.46
C LEU A 112 -16.98 12.14 19.77
N MET A 113 -16.08 12.40 18.82
CA MET A 113 -15.02 13.41 18.97
C MET A 113 -15.59 14.81 19.27
N TYR A 114 -16.68 15.18 18.58
CA TYR A 114 -17.38 16.44 18.84
C TYR A 114 -17.95 16.50 20.28
N ILE A 115 -18.64 15.43 20.70
CA ILE A 115 -19.25 15.36 22.05
C ILE A 115 -18.18 15.46 23.15
N TYR A 116 -17.02 14.82 22.95
CA TYR A 116 -15.93 14.81 23.91
C TYR A 116 -14.93 15.98 23.74
N ASN A 117 -15.22 16.95 22.88
CA ASN A 117 -14.30 18.07 22.54
C ASN A 117 -12.89 17.60 22.12
N GLN A 118 -12.81 16.50 21.34
CA GLN A 118 -11.59 15.90 20.84
C GLN A 118 -11.47 16.00 19.32
N LEU A 119 -12.14 16.98 18.70
CA LEU A 119 -11.97 17.22 17.27
C LEU A 119 -10.51 17.55 16.97
N PRO A 120 -9.94 17.01 15.87
CA PRO A 120 -8.57 17.34 15.52
C PRO A 120 -8.40 18.82 15.24
N ALA A 121 -7.41 19.42 15.87
CA ALA A 121 -6.95 20.77 15.53
C ALA A 121 -5.93 20.67 14.39
N TYR A 122 -6.05 21.58 13.44
CA TYR A 122 -5.12 21.67 12.31
C TYR A 122 -4.21 22.88 12.51
N ASP A 123 -2.89 22.66 12.47
CA ASP A 123 -1.88 23.70 12.58
C ASP A 123 -1.62 24.43 11.25
N PHE A 124 -2.48 24.19 10.26
CA PHE A 124 -2.38 24.77 8.92
C PHE A 124 -3.75 25.21 8.39
N PRO A 125 -3.84 26.20 7.50
CA PRO A 125 -5.09 26.69 6.96
C PRO A 125 -5.74 25.64 6.04
N LEU A 126 -7.04 25.41 6.20
CA LEU A 126 -7.86 24.55 5.35
C LEU A 126 -8.26 25.28 4.07
N ASN A 127 -7.28 25.68 3.28
CA ASN A 127 -7.49 26.26 1.95
C ASN A 127 -7.59 25.16 0.88
N SER A 128 -8.05 25.53 -0.32
CA SER A 128 -8.25 24.59 -1.42
C SER A 128 -6.97 23.84 -1.82
N GLY A 129 -5.81 24.51 -1.78
CA GLY A 129 -4.52 23.89 -2.11
C GLY A 129 -4.16 22.77 -1.12
N ASN A 130 -4.21 23.06 0.18
CA ASN A 130 -3.89 22.09 1.22
C ASN A 130 -4.88 20.91 1.24
N ILE A 131 -6.18 21.21 1.09
CA ILE A 131 -7.21 20.17 1.04
C ILE A 131 -7.02 19.28 -0.20
N MET A 132 -6.93 19.86 -1.40
CA MET A 132 -6.82 19.11 -2.64
C MET A 132 -5.50 18.33 -2.75
N GLY A 133 -4.40 18.93 -2.28
CA GLY A 133 -3.10 18.26 -2.26
C GLY A 133 -3.11 17.04 -1.35
N THR A 134 -3.63 17.19 -0.12
CA THR A 134 -3.72 16.08 0.84
C THR A 134 -4.68 14.99 0.36
N LEU A 135 -5.87 15.36 -0.13
CA LEU A 135 -6.82 14.40 -0.69
C LEU A 135 -6.26 13.70 -1.92
N GLY A 136 -5.59 14.43 -2.82
CA GLY A 136 -4.94 13.86 -4.00
C GLY A 136 -3.87 12.84 -3.61
N PHE A 137 -3.01 13.16 -2.65
CA PHE A 137 -2.05 12.22 -2.10
C PHE A 137 -2.73 10.95 -1.56
N GLN A 138 -3.73 11.09 -0.69
CA GLN A 138 -4.40 9.96 -0.05
C GLN A 138 -5.12 9.06 -1.07
N LEU A 139 -5.84 9.64 -2.03
CA LEU A 139 -6.64 8.89 -3.00
C LEU A 139 -5.79 8.18 -4.06
N PHE A 140 -4.72 8.82 -4.55
CA PHE A 140 -4.01 8.33 -5.72
C PHE A 140 -2.65 7.71 -5.42
N LEU A 141 -1.98 8.11 -4.34
CA LEU A 141 -0.61 7.69 -4.07
C LEU A 141 -0.48 6.82 -2.83
N SER A 142 -1.02 7.25 -1.69
CA SER A 142 -0.91 6.49 -0.43
C SER A 142 -1.51 5.10 -0.58
N GLY A 143 -2.80 5.01 -0.88
CA GLY A 143 -3.49 3.73 -1.02
C GLY A 143 -2.88 2.83 -2.09
N THR A 144 -2.49 3.37 -3.24
CA THR A 144 -1.93 2.58 -4.35
C THR A 144 -0.55 2.04 -4.02
N SER A 145 0.34 2.86 -3.45
CA SER A 145 1.69 2.42 -3.07
C SER A 145 1.67 1.37 -1.96
N GLU A 146 0.80 1.55 -0.98
CA GLU A 146 0.61 0.62 0.12
C GLU A 146 0.00 -0.71 -0.35
N GLU A 147 -0.98 -0.69 -1.24
CA GLU A 147 -1.59 -1.89 -1.80
C GLU A 147 -0.55 -2.76 -2.53
N ILE A 148 0.38 -2.14 -3.26
CA ILE A 148 1.44 -2.87 -3.95
C ILE A 148 2.44 -3.46 -2.96
N LEU A 149 2.94 -2.66 -2.02
CA LEU A 149 4.01 -3.06 -1.10
C LEU A 149 3.54 -3.99 0.01
N PHE A 150 2.36 -3.74 0.57
CA PHE A 150 1.88 -4.46 1.75
C PHE A 150 0.89 -5.57 1.44
N ARG A 151 0.33 -5.60 0.24
CA ARG A 151 -0.63 -6.61 -0.17
C ARG A 151 -0.19 -7.40 -1.39
N ALA A 152 -0.07 -6.78 -2.56
CA ALA A 152 0.23 -7.53 -3.77
C ALA A 152 1.55 -8.31 -3.67
N LEU A 153 2.62 -7.65 -3.24
CA LEU A 153 3.94 -8.26 -3.10
C LEU A 153 3.98 -9.35 -2.00
N PRO A 154 3.60 -9.07 -0.73
CA PRO A 154 3.64 -10.09 0.32
C PRO A 154 2.73 -11.28 0.06
N VAL A 155 1.49 -11.04 -0.34
CA VAL A 155 0.51 -12.12 -0.58
C VAL A 155 1.03 -13.06 -1.65
N THR A 156 1.53 -12.54 -2.78
CA THR A 156 2.00 -13.39 -3.86
C THR A 156 3.27 -14.16 -3.51
N VAL A 157 4.22 -13.51 -2.83
CA VAL A 157 5.45 -14.20 -2.37
C VAL A 157 5.11 -15.31 -1.38
N LEU A 158 4.21 -15.06 -0.42
CA LEU A 158 3.80 -16.05 0.56
C LEU A 158 3.00 -17.20 -0.07
N ILE A 159 2.11 -16.90 -1.02
CA ILE A 159 1.39 -17.94 -1.79
C ILE A 159 2.39 -18.82 -2.55
N TYR A 160 3.37 -18.20 -3.21
CA TYR A 160 4.41 -18.93 -3.92
C TYR A 160 5.20 -19.86 -2.99
N VAL A 161 5.62 -19.35 -1.82
CA VAL A 161 6.39 -20.13 -0.84
C VAL A 161 5.59 -21.28 -0.24
N PHE A 162 4.31 -21.06 0.06
CA PHE A 162 3.45 -22.08 0.67
C PHE A 162 2.71 -22.98 -0.33
N GLY A 163 2.82 -22.70 -1.65
CA GLY A 163 2.19 -23.49 -2.70
C GLY A 163 0.66 -23.52 -2.64
N ARG A 164 0.05 -22.51 -2.01
CA ARG A 164 -1.41 -22.40 -1.89
C ARG A 164 -1.93 -21.36 -2.86
N SER A 165 -2.87 -21.73 -3.72
CA SER A 165 -3.70 -20.75 -4.42
C SER A 165 -4.80 -20.28 -3.46
N VAL A 166 -4.80 -19.00 -3.15
CA VAL A 166 -5.93 -18.39 -2.47
C VAL A 166 -6.96 -18.07 -3.56
N LYS A 167 -8.07 -18.80 -3.56
CA LYS A 167 -9.23 -18.55 -4.43
C LYS A 167 -10.10 -17.45 -3.81
#